data_a90e8b3d43ef69b3c67f78d2eb41db3a
#
_entry.id   a90e8b3d43ef69b3c67f78d2eb41db3a
#
_cell.length_a   1.000
_cell.length_b   1.000
_cell.length_c   1.000
_cell.angle_alpha   90.00
_cell.angle_beta   90.00
_cell.angle_gamma   90.00
#
_symmetry.space_group_name_H-M   'P 1'
#
loop_
_entity.id
_entity.type
_entity.pdbx_description
1 polymer ?
#
loop_
_entity_poly.entity_id
_entity_poly.type
_entity_poly.pdbx_seq_one_letter_code
_entity_poly.pdbx_strand_id
1 'polypeptide(L)'
;MDVFKNVTILLPAMDETYSLRETVDTIVSTCDRNDLAEFILLLCKRTTIESRKVAEGLVEKYKEDIPIFIHDQKLPFVGGAIREGIDLAKGSHLIMMSSDLETDPHVVRVFIDQAKLFPNKIVTATRWKGGGGFEGYNKVKLVCNMVFERLIGLFYLTNLSDLTYAYRIFPSNLMKNIQWEELKHPFFLETALKPLRLGVEFVEVPAHWVARTEGVSQNSFFANFKYFRTAWHNRLLSKDKIRK
;
A
#
# COMPACT_ATOMS: atom_id res chain seq x y z
N MET A 1 -0.46 -10.40 21.49
CA MET A 1 0.15 -10.68 20.18
C MET A 1 -0.99 -10.75 19.18
N ASP A 2 -0.89 -10.01 18.08
CA ASP A 2 -1.90 -10.09 17.04
C ASP A 2 -1.80 -11.45 16.35
N VAL A 3 -2.94 -12.08 16.09
CA VAL A 3 -3.03 -13.33 15.35
C VAL A 3 -3.64 -12.97 14.00
N PHE A 4 -3.10 -13.52 12.92
CA PHE A 4 -3.74 -13.38 11.61
C PHE A 4 -5.12 -14.05 11.65
N LYS A 5 -6.15 -13.32 11.25
CA LYS A 5 -7.52 -13.83 11.05
C LYS A 5 -7.93 -13.67 9.59
N ASN A 6 -7.89 -12.45 9.12
CA ASN A 6 -8.25 -12.07 7.76
C ASN A 6 -7.70 -10.66 7.44
N VAL A 7 -7.84 -10.25 6.19
CA VAL A 7 -7.26 -9.00 5.69
C VAL A 7 -8.32 -8.08 5.07
N THR A 8 -8.23 -6.78 5.35
CA THR A 8 -8.89 -5.72 4.60
C THR A 8 -7.99 -5.26 3.45
N ILE A 9 -8.49 -5.19 2.23
CA ILE A 9 -7.76 -4.68 1.06
C ILE A 9 -8.16 -3.22 0.81
N LEU A 10 -7.18 -2.30 0.86
CA LEU A 10 -7.38 -0.87 0.58
C LEU A 10 -6.97 -0.56 -0.86
N LEU A 11 -7.91 -0.14 -1.69
CA LEU A 11 -7.74 0.15 -3.12
C LEU A 11 -8.15 1.59 -3.42
N PRO A 12 -7.22 2.56 -3.47
CA PRO A 12 -7.50 3.87 -4.02
C PRO A 12 -7.77 3.75 -5.53
N ALA A 13 -8.84 4.38 -6.02
CA ALA A 13 -9.17 4.42 -7.43
C ALA A 13 -9.66 5.80 -7.85
N MET A 14 -9.22 6.27 -9.03
CA MET A 14 -9.57 7.58 -9.56
C MET A 14 -10.05 7.51 -11.02
N ASP A 15 -9.27 6.95 -11.89
CA ASP A 15 -9.54 6.79 -13.33
C ASP A 15 -9.37 5.32 -13.80
N GLU A 16 -9.05 4.42 -12.87
CA GLU A 16 -8.91 2.99 -13.10
C GLU A 16 -10.28 2.36 -13.38
N THR A 17 -10.38 1.59 -14.47
CA THR A 17 -11.60 0.86 -14.86
C THR A 17 -11.34 -0.62 -15.01
N TYR A 18 -10.73 -1.06 -16.11
CA TYR A 18 -10.33 -2.44 -16.32
C TYR A 18 -9.36 -2.91 -15.22
N SER A 19 -8.35 -2.10 -14.92
CA SER A 19 -7.32 -2.45 -13.95
C SER A 19 -7.88 -2.63 -12.52
N LEU A 20 -8.83 -1.79 -12.11
CA LEU A 20 -9.52 -1.95 -10.82
C LEU A 20 -10.28 -3.28 -10.77
N ARG A 21 -11.04 -3.59 -11.84
CA ARG A 21 -11.78 -4.86 -11.92
C ARG A 21 -10.85 -6.06 -11.87
N GLU A 22 -9.82 -6.08 -12.70
CA GLU A 22 -8.85 -7.16 -12.78
C GLU A 22 -8.13 -7.37 -11.45
N THR A 23 -7.77 -6.29 -10.75
CA THR A 23 -7.15 -6.36 -9.42
C THR A 23 -8.05 -7.08 -8.43
N VAL A 24 -9.32 -6.71 -8.32
CA VAL A 24 -10.27 -7.34 -7.39
C VAL A 24 -10.55 -8.79 -7.80
N ASP A 25 -10.84 -9.04 -9.07
CA ASP A 25 -11.17 -10.37 -9.59
C ASP A 25 -10.00 -11.35 -9.37
N THR A 26 -8.77 -10.92 -9.60
CA THR A 26 -7.57 -11.73 -9.37
C THR A 26 -7.39 -12.06 -7.89
N ILE A 27 -7.53 -11.09 -6.98
CA ILE A 27 -7.39 -11.33 -5.54
C ILE A 27 -8.46 -12.32 -5.07
N VAL A 28 -9.71 -12.12 -5.48
CA VAL A 28 -10.83 -13.01 -5.08
C VAL A 28 -10.63 -14.42 -5.60
N SER A 29 -10.12 -14.59 -6.82
CA SER A 29 -9.91 -15.91 -7.42
C SER A 29 -8.68 -16.66 -6.90
N THR A 30 -7.69 -15.95 -6.36
CA THR A 30 -6.40 -16.55 -5.96
C THR A 30 -6.23 -16.73 -4.45
N CYS A 31 -7.00 -15.98 -3.64
CA CYS A 31 -6.93 -16.06 -2.19
C CYS A 31 -8.05 -16.94 -1.60
N ASP A 32 -7.79 -17.55 -0.44
CA ASP A 32 -8.84 -18.24 0.31
C ASP A 32 -9.88 -17.21 0.79
N ARG A 33 -11.16 -17.54 0.61
CA ARG A 33 -12.27 -16.66 1.02
C ARG A 33 -12.21 -16.28 2.49
N ASN A 34 -11.80 -17.22 3.35
CA ASN A 34 -11.71 -16.99 4.79
C ASN A 34 -10.60 -16.04 5.19
N ASP A 35 -9.61 -15.86 4.32
CA ASP A 35 -8.51 -14.92 4.53
C ASP A 35 -8.90 -13.46 4.19
N LEU A 36 -10.01 -13.24 3.47
CA LEU A 36 -10.47 -11.94 3.03
C LEU A 36 -11.60 -11.43 3.93
N ALA A 37 -11.39 -10.34 4.63
CA ALA A 37 -12.42 -9.67 5.44
C ALA A 37 -13.34 -8.82 4.57
N GLU A 38 -12.73 -7.93 3.78
CA GLU A 38 -13.42 -6.94 2.96
C GLU A 38 -12.47 -6.23 2.00
N PHE A 39 -13.04 -5.58 0.97
CA PHE A 39 -12.37 -4.56 0.19
C PHE A 39 -12.94 -3.19 0.52
N ILE A 40 -12.08 -2.17 0.60
CA ILE A 40 -12.48 -0.77 0.71
C ILE A 40 -11.94 -0.04 -0.52
N LEU A 41 -12.84 0.30 -1.44
CA LEU A 41 -12.56 1.09 -2.64
C LEU A 41 -12.59 2.57 -2.23
N LEU A 42 -11.43 3.22 -2.25
CA LEU A 42 -11.25 4.58 -1.78
C LEU A 42 -11.35 5.54 -2.97
N LEU A 43 -12.48 6.21 -3.11
CA LEU A 43 -12.76 7.12 -4.21
C LEU A 43 -12.60 8.57 -3.76
N CYS A 44 -12.31 9.45 -4.70
CA CYS A 44 -12.15 10.89 -4.44
C CYS A 44 -13.09 11.72 -5.33
N LYS A 45 -13.15 13.03 -5.09
CA LYS A 45 -13.96 13.96 -5.93
C LYS A 45 -13.54 14.00 -7.41
N ARG A 46 -12.33 13.51 -7.72
CA ARG A 46 -11.80 13.44 -9.10
C ARG A 46 -12.01 12.07 -9.72
N THR A 47 -12.56 11.11 -9.00
CA THR A 47 -12.87 9.78 -9.54
C THR A 47 -13.85 9.95 -10.72
N THR A 48 -13.48 9.37 -11.87
CA THR A 48 -14.31 9.43 -13.08
C THR A 48 -15.61 8.67 -12.89
N ILE A 49 -16.62 9.03 -13.69
CA ILE A 49 -17.93 8.35 -13.67
C ILE A 49 -17.76 6.88 -14.04
N GLU A 50 -16.87 6.58 -14.98
CA GLU A 50 -16.56 5.24 -15.46
C GLU A 50 -15.94 4.38 -14.36
N SER A 51 -14.92 4.90 -13.66
CA SER A 51 -14.28 4.21 -12.52
C SER A 51 -15.27 3.96 -11.39
N ARG A 52 -16.12 4.95 -11.07
CA ARG A 52 -17.19 4.78 -10.05
C ARG A 52 -18.18 3.69 -10.45
N LYS A 53 -18.62 3.63 -11.70
CA LYS A 53 -19.51 2.56 -12.20
C LYS A 53 -18.87 1.17 -12.08
N VAL A 54 -17.55 1.07 -12.31
CA VAL A 54 -16.82 -0.20 -12.10
C VAL A 54 -16.82 -0.57 -10.63
N ALA A 55 -16.55 0.39 -9.74
CA ALA A 55 -16.57 0.17 -8.30
C ALA A 55 -17.96 -0.31 -7.81
N GLU A 56 -19.03 0.35 -8.27
CA GLU A 56 -20.43 -0.05 -7.97
C GLU A 56 -20.75 -1.44 -8.52
N GLY A 57 -20.29 -1.75 -9.74
CA GLY A 57 -20.44 -3.08 -10.34
C GLY A 57 -19.72 -4.18 -9.56
N LEU A 58 -18.55 -3.89 -8.98
CA LEU A 58 -17.83 -4.84 -8.11
C LEU A 58 -18.58 -5.09 -6.80
N VAL A 59 -19.14 -4.05 -6.20
CA VAL A 59 -20.00 -4.19 -5.00
C VAL A 59 -21.16 -5.14 -5.29
N GLU A 60 -21.87 -4.95 -6.40
CA GLU A 60 -23.00 -5.80 -6.79
C GLU A 60 -22.56 -7.23 -7.14
N LYS A 61 -21.44 -7.38 -7.88
CA LYS A 61 -20.92 -8.68 -8.28
C LYS A 61 -20.60 -9.60 -7.09
N TYR A 62 -20.02 -9.03 -6.03
CA TYR A 62 -19.51 -9.80 -4.90
C TYR A 62 -20.37 -9.70 -3.64
N LYS A 63 -21.55 -9.08 -3.70
CA LYS A 63 -22.41 -8.79 -2.54
C LYS A 63 -22.73 -10.00 -1.64
N GLU A 64 -22.85 -11.20 -2.25
CA GLU A 64 -23.18 -12.45 -1.53
C GLU A 64 -21.92 -13.23 -1.10
N ASP A 65 -20.75 -12.79 -1.54
CA ASP A 65 -19.49 -13.51 -1.32
C ASP A 65 -18.54 -12.72 -0.40
N ILE A 66 -18.10 -11.55 -0.82
CA ILE A 66 -17.12 -10.73 -0.09
C ILE A 66 -17.64 -9.31 0.07
N PRO A 67 -17.68 -8.73 1.27
CA PRO A 67 -18.04 -7.34 1.46
C PRO A 67 -17.07 -6.41 0.71
N ILE A 68 -17.60 -5.64 -0.23
CA ILE A 68 -16.87 -4.57 -0.92
C ILE A 68 -17.57 -3.25 -0.59
N PHE A 69 -16.84 -2.29 -0.04
CA PHE A 69 -17.36 -0.99 0.34
C PHE A 69 -16.74 0.11 -0.50
N ILE A 70 -17.54 1.06 -0.94
CA ILE A 70 -17.07 2.32 -1.52
C ILE A 70 -16.99 3.35 -0.42
N HIS A 71 -15.84 3.99 -0.28
CA HIS A 71 -15.64 5.10 0.64
C HIS A 71 -15.22 6.35 -0.14
N ASP A 72 -16.06 7.39 -0.10
CA ASP A 72 -15.73 8.70 -0.65
C ASP A 72 -14.84 9.45 0.35
N GLN A 73 -13.54 9.55 0.04
CA GLN A 73 -12.55 10.16 0.93
C GLN A 73 -12.86 11.64 1.23
N LYS A 74 -12.62 12.05 2.47
CA LYS A 74 -12.73 13.44 2.93
C LYS A 74 -11.37 14.13 2.94
N LEU A 75 -10.35 13.44 3.44
CA LEU A 75 -8.96 13.92 3.40
C LEU A 75 -8.45 13.93 1.96
N PRO A 76 -7.70 14.96 1.55
CA PRO A 76 -7.21 15.04 0.17
C PRO A 76 -6.06 14.07 -0.09
N PHE A 77 -5.85 13.77 -1.38
CA PHE A 77 -4.75 12.96 -1.92
C PHE A 77 -4.77 11.49 -1.45
N VAL A 78 -3.90 10.68 -2.04
CA VAL A 78 -3.84 9.24 -1.82
C VAL A 78 -3.48 8.86 -0.38
N GLY A 79 -2.57 9.58 0.26
CA GLY A 79 -2.25 9.34 1.68
C GLY A 79 -3.44 9.61 2.59
N GLY A 80 -4.25 10.65 2.27
CA GLY A 80 -5.52 10.92 2.97
C GLY A 80 -6.52 9.78 2.82
N ALA A 81 -6.70 9.27 1.60
CA ALA A 81 -7.56 8.12 1.32
C ALA A 81 -7.17 6.88 2.14
N ILE A 82 -5.88 6.52 2.12
CA ILE A 82 -5.37 5.36 2.85
C ILE A 82 -5.51 5.55 4.37
N ARG A 83 -5.30 6.75 4.90
CA ARG A 83 -5.49 7.05 6.34
C ARG A 83 -6.93 6.78 6.78
N GLU A 84 -7.91 7.24 6.00
CA GLU A 84 -9.31 6.94 6.28
C GLU A 84 -9.62 5.43 6.15
N GLY A 85 -9.04 4.77 5.14
CA GLY A 85 -9.15 3.33 4.96
C GLY A 85 -8.58 2.53 6.13
N ILE A 86 -7.45 2.95 6.71
CA ILE A 86 -6.86 2.34 7.92
C ILE A 86 -7.85 2.40 9.10
N ASP A 87 -8.49 3.55 9.32
CA ASP A 87 -9.42 3.72 10.43
C ASP A 87 -10.70 2.87 10.23
N LEU A 88 -11.13 2.67 8.98
CA LEU A 88 -12.32 1.89 8.62
C LEU A 88 -12.09 0.37 8.59
N ALA A 89 -10.85 -0.09 8.36
CA ALA A 89 -10.51 -1.50 8.18
C ALA A 89 -10.95 -2.38 9.36
N LYS A 90 -11.63 -3.51 9.07
CA LYS A 90 -12.12 -4.48 10.06
C LYS A 90 -11.26 -5.72 10.18
N GLY A 91 -10.48 -6.05 9.14
CA GLY A 91 -9.56 -7.19 9.17
C GLY A 91 -8.50 -7.06 10.26
N SER A 92 -8.00 -8.19 10.75
CA SER A 92 -6.87 -8.24 11.68
C SER A 92 -5.60 -7.65 11.06
N HIS A 93 -5.51 -7.74 9.73
CA HIS A 93 -4.47 -7.15 8.89
C HIS A 93 -5.10 -6.30 7.81
N LEU A 94 -4.32 -5.40 7.23
CA LEU A 94 -4.72 -4.62 6.06
C LEU A 94 -3.61 -4.63 5.00
N ILE A 95 -4.02 -4.69 3.74
CA ILE A 95 -3.13 -4.52 2.59
C ILE A 95 -3.37 -3.14 1.97
N MET A 96 -2.27 -2.44 1.74
CA MET A 96 -2.24 -1.21 0.95
C MET A 96 -1.58 -1.52 -0.38
N MET A 97 -2.29 -1.28 -1.48
CA MET A 97 -1.79 -1.48 -2.85
C MET A 97 -2.46 -0.52 -3.83
N SER A 98 -1.91 -0.41 -5.03
CA SER A 98 -2.56 0.30 -6.14
C SER A 98 -3.59 -0.59 -6.85
N SER A 99 -4.52 0.04 -7.57
CA SER A 99 -5.55 -0.62 -8.39
C SER A 99 -5.28 -0.48 -9.90
N ASP A 100 -4.07 -0.08 -10.30
CA ASP A 100 -3.66 0.26 -11.67
C ASP A 100 -2.80 -0.82 -12.35
N LEU A 101 -2.69 -2.02 -11.72
CA LEU A 101 -1.87 -3.14 -12.16
C LEU A 101 -0.35 -2.83 -12.26
N GLU A 102 0.13 -1.69 -11.71
CA GLU A 102 1.57 -1.49 -11.48
C GLU A 102 2.12 -2.48 -10.44
N THR A 103 1.22 -3.02 -9.60
CA THR A 103 1.49 -4.05 -8.60
C THR A 103 0.73 -5.33 -8.97
N ASP A 104 1.44 -6.46 -9.03
CA ASP A 104 0.81 -7.75 -9.34
C ASP A 104 -0.14 -8.19 -8.20
N PRO A 105 -1.46 -8.30 -8.44
CA PRO A 105 -2.42 -8.70 -7.41
C PRO A 105 -2.23 -10.15 -6.90
N HIS A 106 -1.55 -11.04 -7.64
CA HIS A 106 -1.24 -12.40 -7.17
C HIS A 106 -0.33 -12.41 -5.94
N VAL A 107 0.48 -11.37 -5.73
CA VAL A 107 1.37 -11.23 -4.56
C VAL A 107 0.56 -11.10 -3.24
N VAL A 108 -0.73 -10.71 -3.31
CA VAL A 108 -1.61 -10.67 -2.13
C VAL A 108 -1.65 -12.01 -1.42
N ARG A 109 -1.74 -13.12 -2.16
CA ARG A 109 -1.71 -14.47 -1.59
C ARG A 109 -0.42 -14.72 -0.81
N VAL A 110 0.73 -14.34 -1.39
CA VAL A 110 2.03 -14.51 -0.73
C VAL A 110 2.09 -13.64 0.54
N PHE A 111 1.55 -12.42 0.51
CA PHE A 111 1.47 -11.56 1.69
C PHE A 111 0.67 -12.20 2.82
N ILE A 112 -0.48 -12.77 2.50
CA ILE A 112 -1.34 -13.47 3.46
C ILE A 112 -0.60 -14.65 4.08
N ASP A 113 0.05 -15.48 3.26
CA ASP A 113 0.81 -16.64 3.74
C ASP A 113 1.96 -16.20 4.68
N GLN A 114 2.68 -15.11 4.35
CA GLN A 114 3.72 -14.55 5.21
C GLN A 114 3.16 -13.93 6.50
N ALA A 115 2.00 -13.26 6.43
CA ALA A 115 1.36 -12.68 7.61
C ALA A 115 0.82 -13.76 8.57
N LYS A 116 0.41 -14.92 8.07
CA LYS A 116 0.07 -16.08 8.90
C LYS A 116 1.28 -16.61 9.68
N LEU A 117 2.47 -16.62 9.05
CA LEU A 117 3.72 -17.04 9.69
C LEU A 117 4.26 -15.99 10.66
N PHE A 118 4.10 -14.70 10.34
CA PHE A 118 4.67 -13.58 11.07
C PHE A 118 3.63 -12.48 11.36
N PRO A 119 2.59 -12.75 12.16
CA PRO A 119 1.41 -11.88 12.28
C PRO A 119 1.68 -10.51 12.94
N ASN A 120 2.84 -10.33 13.56
CA ASN A 120 3.23 -9.05 14.18
C ASN A 120 4.25 -8.27 13.34
N LYS A 121 4.67 -8.79 12.19
CA LYS A 121 5.61 -8.13 11.29
C LYS A 121 4.85 -7.46 10.14
N ILE A 122 5.50 -6.47 9.53
CA ILE A 122 5.05 -5.92 8.26
C ILE A 122 5.65 -6.74 7.13
N VAL A 123 4.84 -7.24 6.21
CA VAL A 123 5.36 -7.84 4.98
C VAL A 123 5.30 -6.81 3.87
N THR A 124 6.43 -6.51 3.27
CA THR A 124 6.57 -5.51 2.22
C THR A 124 7.08 -6.12 0.93
N ALA A 125 6.51 -5.72 -0.19
CA ALA A 125 7.07 -6.06 -1.49
C ALA A 125 8.40 -5.33 -1.70
N THR A 126 9.30 -5.96 -2.44
CA THR A 126 10.54 -5.36 -2.91
C THR A 126 10.76 -5.62 -4.39
N ARG A 127 11.16 -4.56 -5.09
CA ARG A 127 11.53 -4.60 -6.52
C ARG A 127 13.03 -4.85 -6.74
N TRP A 128 13.83 -4.85 -5.65
CA TRP A 128 15.29 -4.76 -5.70
C TRP A 128 16.01 -6.06 -5.41
N LYS A 129 15.36 -7.06 -4.86
CA LYS A 129 16.01 -8.35 -4.55
C LYS A 129 15.05 -9.54 -4.67
N GLY A 130 15.61 -10.75 -4.58
CA GLY A 130 14.83 -11.99 -4.55
C GLY A 130 14.10 -12.34 -5.86
N GLY A 131 14.49 -11.72 -6.99
CA GLY A 131 13.77 -11.88 -8.25
C GLY A 131 12.71 -10.81 -8.52
N GLY A 132 12.58 -9.79 -7.67
CA GLY A 132 11.79 -8.59 -7.96
C GLY A 132 12.37 -7.81 -9.15
N GLY A 133 11.57 -6.89 -9.72
CA GLY A 133 12.02 -6.17 -10.90
C GLY A 133 11.16 -4.99 -11.31
N PHE A 134 11.56 -4.36 -12.41
CA PHE A 134 10.90 -3.20 -13.01
C PHE A 134 10.74 -3.44 -14.50
N GLU A 135 9.53 -3.32 -15.02
CA GLU A 135 9.22 -3.40 -16.43
C GLU A 135 8.67 -2.05 -16.93
N GLY A 136 9.23 -1.55 -18.03
CA GLY A 136 8.84 -0.24 -18.58
C GLY A 136 9.26 0.98 -17.75
N TYR A 137 10.15 0.81 -16.76
CA TYR A 137 10.58 1.91 -15.89
C TYR A 137 11.66 2.77 -16.53
N ASN A 138 11.60 4.08 -16.35
CA ASN A 138 12.62 5.01 -16.85
C ASN A 138 13.97 4.79 -16.14
N LYS A 139 15.03 4.52 -16.91
CA LYS A 139 16.38 4.17 -16.39
C LYS A 139 16.97 5.25 -15.47
N VAL A 140 16.78 6.54 -15.77
CA VAL A 140 17.28 7.63 -14.92
C VAL A 140 16.55 7.65 -13.59
N LYS A 141 15.21 7.55 -13.62
CA LYS A 141 14.40 7.44 -12.40
C LYS A 141 14.79 6.20 -11.59
N LEU A 142 15.11 5.09 -12.24
CA LEU A 142 15.54 3.84 -11.59
C LEU A 142 16.83 4.07 -10.78
N VAL A 143 17.85 4.66 -11.40
CA VAL A 143 19.11 4.97 -10.71
C VAL A 143 18.89 5.95 -9.56
N CYS A 144 18.13 7.02 -9.78
CA CYS A 144 17.81 7.98 -8.72
C CYS A 144 17.06 7.32 -7.55
N ASN A 145 16.11 6.42 -7.85
CA ASN A 145 15.38 5.68 -6.82
C ASN A 145 16.31 4.74 -6.05
N MET A 146 17.18 3.99 -6.75
CA MET A 146 18.18 3.14 -6.10
C MET A 146 19.09 3.90 -5.14
N VAL A 147 19.60 5.06 -5.57
CA VAL A 147 20.45 5.92 -4.73
C VAL A 147 19.64 6.41 -3.51
N PHE A 148 18.40 6.85 -3.72
CA PHE A 148 17.52 7.30 -2.65
C PHE A 148 17.29 6.18 -1.62
N GLU A 149 16.92 4.96 -2.06
CA GLU A 149 16.70 3.80 -1.18
C GLU A 149 17.94 3.51 -0.32
N ARG A 150 19.13 3.53 -0.93
CA ARG A 150 20.40 3.29 -0.21
C ARG A 150 20.70 4.37 0.82
N LEU A 151 20.50 5.65 0.47
CA LEU A 151 20.73 6.77 1.38
C LEU A 151 19.76 6.73 2.58
N ILE A 152 18.47 6.48 2.34
CA ILE A 152 17.49 6.40 3.41
C ILE A 152 17.71 5.13 4.25
N GLY A 153 18.03 4.01 3.61
CA GLY A 153 18.39 2.77 4.32
C GLY A 153 19.54 2.98 5.31
N LEU A 154 20.62 3.65 4.87
CA LEU A 154 21.75 4.01 5.72
C LEU A 154 21.33 4.97 6.85
N PHE A 155 20.54 6.00 6.52
CA PHE A 155 20.09 7.00 7.49
C PHE A 155 19.20 6.40 8.58
N TYR A 156 18.44 5.34 8.26
CA TYR A 156 17.59 4.62 9.20
C TYR A 156 18.23 3.38 9.82
N LEU A 157 19.46 3.04 9.39
CA LEU A 157 20.18 1.84 9.81
C LEU A 157 19.35 0.56 9.58
N THR A 158 18.72 0.47 8.40
CA THR A 158 17.86 -0.66 8.00
C THR A 158 18.41 -1.36 6.76
N ASN A 159 18.18 -2.67 6.68
CA ASN A 159 18.54 -3.51 5.53
C ASN A 159 17.38 -3.68 4.54
N LEU A 160 16.25 -2.97 4.75
CA LEU A 160 15.15 -2.96 3.79
C LEU A 160 15.64 -2.43 2.44
N SER A 161 15.30 -3.15 1.39
CA SER A 161 15.74 -2.83 0.04
C SER A 161 14.79 -1.89 -0.69
N ASP A 162 13.51 -1.80 -0.26
CA ASP A 162 12.48 -0.98 -0.90
C ASP A 162 11.58 -0.29 0.14
N LEU A 163 11.90 0.95 0.43
CA LEU A 163 11.18 1.77 1.42
C LEU A 163 10.02 2.56 0.79
N THR A 164 10.08 2.80 -0.52
CA THR A 164 9.11 3.64 -1.24
C THR A 164 7.99 2.88 -1.91
N TYR A 165 8.09 1.56 -2.06
CA TYR A 165 7.07 0.76 -2.68
C TYR A 165 5.84 0.64 -1.77
N ALA A 166 4.67 1.04 -2.28
CA ALA A 166 3.44 1.15 -1.51
C ALA A 166 2.76 -0.20 -1.22
N TYR A 167 3.31 -1.30 -1.70
CA TYR A 167 2.69 -2.62 -1.64
C TYR A 167 3.11 -3.36 -0.36
N ARG A 168 2.22 -3.39 0.63
CA ARG A 168 2.49 -3.95 1.97
C ARG A 168 1.25 -4.49 2.64
N ILE A 169 1.44 -5.53 3.48
CA ILE A 169 0.47 -5.97 4.46
C ILE A 169 0.96 -5.61 5.87
N PHE A 170 0.05 -5.16 6.71
CA PHE A 170 0.30 -4.65 8.05
C PHE A 170 -0.66 -5.24 9.08
N PRO A 171 -0.26 -5.45 10.32
CA PRO A 171 -1.21 -5.62 11.43
C PRO A 171 -2.09 -4.36 11.55
N SER A 172 -3.41 -4.51 11.51
CA SER A 172 -4.35 -3.37 11.52
C SER A 172 -4.22 -2.55 12.80
N ASN A 173 -4.03 -3.22 13.95
CA ASN A 173 -3.86 -2.55 15.22
C ASN A 173 -2.62 -1.65 15.24
N LEU A 174 -1.48 -2.10 14.68
CA LEU A 174 -0.30 -1.28 14.53
C LEU A 174 -0.61 0.01 13.76
N MET A 175 -1.26 -0.11 12.59
CA MET A 175 -1.54 1.03 11.71
C MET A 175 -2.50 2.03 12.33
N LYS A 176 -3.51 1.56 13.07
CA LYS A 176 -4.48 2.41 13.79
C LYS A 176 -3.85 3.20 14.94
N ASN A 177 -2.80 2.68 15.56
CA ASN A 177 -2.10 3.29 16.70
C ASN A 177 -0.91 4.18 16.32
N ILE A 178 -0.65 4.38 15.03
CA ILE A 178 0.37 5.32 14.54
C ILE A 178 -0.29 6.66 14.16
N GLN A 179 0.33 7.75 14.60
CA GLN A 179 -0.06 9.10 14.17
C GLN A 179 0.51 9.36 12.77
N TRP A 180 -0.35 9.33 11.76
CA TRP A 180 0.00 9.61 10.36
C TRP A 180 -0.09 11.11 10.07
N GLU A 181 0.88 11.65 9.32
CA GLU A 181 0.97 13.09 9.03
C GLU A 181 0.86 13.37 7.53
N GLU A 182 1.52 12.55 6.69
CA GLU A 182 1.54 12.77 5.25
C GLU A 182 0.17 12.49 4.60
N LEU A 183 -0.14 13.29 3.59
CA LEU A 183 -1.37 13.15 2.80
C LEU A 183 -1.11 12.76 1.34
N LYS A 184 0.13 12.96 0.86
CA LYS A 184 0.52 12.71 -0.53
C LYS A 184 1.33 11.42 -0.64
N HIS A 185 1.95 11.17 -1.78
CA HIS A 185 2.79 9.98 -2.02
C HIS A 185 3.89 9.73 -0.97
N PRO A 186 4.52 10.75 -0.31
CA PRO A 186 5.45 10.47 0.78
C PRO A 186 4.86 9.70 1.95
N PHE A 187 3.53 9.59 2.05
CA PHE A 187 2.83 8.71 2.98
C PHE A 187 3.32 7.25 2.85
N PHE A 188 3.57 6.78 1.65
CA PHE A 188 4.05 5.42 1.42
C PHE A 188 5.43 5.17 2.05
N LEU A 189 6.31 6.18 2.04
CA LEU A 189 7.56 6.13 2.78
C LEU A 189 7.31 6.21 4.30
N GLU A 190 6.41 7.08 4.74
CA GLU A 190 6.04 7.23 6.15
C GLU A 190 5.56 5.90 6.75
N THR A 191 4.80 5.08 5.97
CA THR A 191 4.32 3.74 6.40
C THR A 191 5.43 2.70 6.62
N ALA A 192 6.63 2.95 6.11
CA ALA A 192 7.82 2.15 6.44
C ALA A 192 8.58 2.76 7.62
N LEU A 193 8.81 4.08 7.59
CA LEU A 193 9.74 4.75 8.50
C LEU A 193 9.22 4.82 9.95
N LYS A 194 7.94 5.14 10.17
CA LYS A 194 7.38 5.20 11.52
C LYS A 194 7.38 3.84 12.22
N PRO A 195 6.93 2.73 11.59
CA PRO A 195 7.08 1.40 12.18
C PRO A 195 8.53 1.01 12.46
N LEU A 196 9.48 1.28 11.55
CA LEU A 196 10.92 1.06 11.80
C LEU A 196 11.39 1.78 13.05
N ARG A 197 10.99 3.03 13.25
CA ARG A 197 11.31 3.82 14.44
C ARG A 197 10.72 3.23 15.72
N LEU A 198 9.59 2.55 15.62
CA LEU A 198 8.96 1.83 16.73
C LEU A 198 9.59 0.46 17.01
N GLY A 199 10.52 0.00 16.16
CA GLY A 199 11.18 -1.29 16.27
C GLY A 199 10.36 -2.46 15.67
N VAL A 200 9.41 -2.17 14.79
CA VAL A 200 8.64 -3.20 14.09
C VAL A 200 9.55 -3.90 13.08
N GLU A 201 9.49 -5.21 13.05
CA GLU A 201 10.22 -6.04 12.09
C GLU A 201 9.48 -6.14 10.75
N PHE A 202 10.27 -6.33 9.68
CA PHE A 202 9.79 -6.46 8.32
C PHE A 202 10.21 -7.79 7.70
N VAL A 203 9.36 -8.31 6.81
CA VAL A 203 9.67 -9.40 5.89
C VAL A 203 9.56 -8.85 4.47
N GLU A 204 10.55 -9.08 3.62
CA GLU A 204 10.51 -8.65 2.21
C GLU A 204 10.12 -9.81 1.31
N VAL A 205 9.18 -9.55 0.39
CA VAL A 205 8.71 -10.48 -0.63
C VAL A 205 9.03 -9.88 -2.01
N PRO A 206 9.67 -10.61 -2.93
CA PRO A 206 9.93 -10.10 -4.27
C PRO A 206 8.62 -9.81 -5.02
N ALA A 207 8.58 -8.70 -5.73
CA ALA A 207 7.48 -8.35 -6.61
C ALA A 207 7.98 -7.57 -7.83
N HIS A 208 7.27 -7.72 -8.95
CA HIS A 208 7.53 -6.94 -10.15
C HIS A 208 6.64 -5.69 -10.16
N TRP A 209 7.24 -4.58 -10.55
CA TRP A 209 6.53 -3.37 -10.93
C TRP A 209 6.46 -3.29 -12.45
N VAL A 210 5.28 -3.13 -12.98
CA VAL A 210 5.05 -3.00 -14.43
C VAL A 210 4.46 -1.62 -14.70
N ALA A 211 4.94 -0.95 -15.77
CA ALA A 211 4.36 0.33 -16.13
C ALA A 211 2.87 0.17 -16.45
N ARG A 212 2.02 1.04 -15.86
CA ARG A 212 0.57 1.00 -16.05
C ARG A 212 0.18 1.13 -17.51
N THR A 213 -0.89 0.46 -17.89
CA THR A 213 -1.50 0.55 -19.22
C THR A 213 -2.71 1.48 -19.23
N GLU A 214 -3.26 1.83 -18.06
CA GLU A 214 -4.45 2.66 -17.88
C GLU A 214 -4.14 3.84 -16.93
N GLY A 215 -4.73 5.01 -17.19
CA GLY A 215 -4.57 6.21 -16.37
C GLY A 215 -3.24 6.95 -16.57
N VAL A 216 -3.05 8.03 -15.82
CA VAL A 216 -1.84 8.88 -15.88
C VAL A 216 -1.17 8.99 -14.51
N SER A 217 0.15 8.76 -14.47
CA SER A 217 0.91 8.90 -13.24
C SER A 217 0.85 10.34 -12.70
N GLN A 218 0.38 10.50 -11.48
CA GLN A 218 0.30 11.80 -10.79
C GLN A 218 1.60 12.20 -10.09
N ASN A 219 2.66 11.37 -10.17
CA ASN A 219 3.90 11.60 -9.44
C ASN A 219 4.95 12.30 -10.33
N SER A 220 5.24 13.59 -10.05
CA SER A 220 6.26 14.34 -10.76
C SER A 220 7.67 14.08 -10.20
N PHE A 221 8.70 14.22 -11.05
CA PHE A 221 10.12 14.05 -10.66
C PHE A 221 10.51 14.95 -9.47
N PHE A 222 10.03 16.21 -9.43
CA PHE A 222 10.29 17.14 -8.32
C PHE A 222 9.60 16.75 -7.00
N ALA A 223 8.63 15.84 -7.03
CA ALA A 223 8.02 15.32 -5.81
C ALA A 223 9.02 14.56 -4.92
N ASN A 224 10.14 14.08 -5.48
CA ASN A 224 11.15 13.32 -4.75
C ASN A 224 11.81 14.12 -3.61
N PHE A 225 11.93 15.44 -3.72
CA PHE A 225 12.43 16.28 -2.62
C PHE A 225 11.55 16.19 -1.36
N LYS A 226 10.25 15.96 -1.52
CA LYS A 226 9.33 15.81 -0.39
C LYS A 226 9.62 14.53 0.41
N TYR A 227 10.09 13.47 -0.25
CA TYR A 227 10.47 12.24 0.43
C TYR A 227 11.66 12.43 1.37
N PHE A 228 12.66 13.25 1.01
CA PHE A 228 13.76 13.59 1.91
C PHE A 228 13.28 14.36 3.14
N ARG A 229 12.37 15.34 2.96
CA ARG A 229 11.76 16.06 4.07
C ARG A 229 11.02 15.11 5.01
N THR A 230 10.20 14.22 4.47
CA THR A 230 9.46 13.21 5.24
C THR A 230 10.43 12.29 5.99
N ALA A 231 11.48 11.81 5.33
CA ALA A 231 12.48 10.97 5.97
C ALA A 231 13.20 11.71 7.12
N TRP A 232 13.62 12.94 6.89
CA TRP A 232 14.28 13.75 7.92
C TRP A 232 13.36 14.02 9.11
N HIS A 233 12.14 14.48 8.83
CA HIS A 233 11.13 14.76 9.87
C HIS A 233 10.86 13.52 10.72
N ASN A 234 10.54 12.38 10.12
CA ASN A 234 10.24 11.15 10.83
C ASN A 234 11.45 10.62 11.63
N ARG A 235 12.69 10.88 11.19
CA ARG A 235 13.90 10.49 11.93
C ARG A 235 14.06 11.24 13.24
N LEU A 236 13.63 12.51 13.27
CA LEU A 236 13.75 13.38 14.43
C LEU A 236 12.56 13.31 15.40
N LEU A 237 11.42 12.77 14.98
CA LEU A 237 10.27 12.60 15.87
C LEU A 237 10.63 11.73 17.08
N SER A 238 10.14 12.10 18.26
CA SER A 238 10.16 11.19 19.42
C SER A 238 9.18 10.02 19.19
N LYS A 239 9.46 8.86 19.79
CA LYS A 239 8.59 7.68 19.66
C LYS A 239 7.16 7.95 20.16
N ASP A 240 7.01 8.80 21.17
CA ASP A 240 5.70 9.16 21.74
C ASP A 240 4.85 9.97 20.75
N LYS A 241 5.50 10.79 19.89
CA LYS A 241 4.78 11.52 18.83
C LYS A 241 4.44 10.65 17.62
N ILE A 242 5.03 9.46 17.51
CA ILE A 242 4.68 8.49 16.46
C ILE A 242 3.42 7.70 16.84
N ARG A 243 3.15 7.52 18.12
CA ARG A 243 1.95 6.82 18.63
C ARG A 243 0.79 7.77 18.79
N LYS A 244 -0.44 7.26 18.57
CA LYS A 244 -1.69 7.94 18.94
C LYS A 244 -1.93 7.82 20.44
#